data_8676fcbad51b4bb4857c1ed950194b4e
#
_entry.id   8676fcbad51b4bb4857c1ed950194b4e
#
_cell.length_a   1.000
_cell.length_b   1.000
_cell.length_c   1.000
_cell.angle_alpha   90.00
_cell.angle_beta   90.00
_cell.angle_gamma   90.00
#
_symmetry.space_group_name_H-M   'P 1'
#
loop_
_entity.id
_entity.type
_entity.pdbx_description
1 polymer ?
#
loop_
_entity_poly.entity_id
_entity_poly.type
_entity_poly.pdbx_seq_one_letter_code
_entity_poly.pdbx_strand_id
1 'polypeptide(L)'
;MVSCETVGIPRKAWIVVAAALALAAAAFFVWRYSPWQGTDARALLAELPPGDGLTVFADTRALRQSGILQRLAGEAGAESDEYRGFVAATGFEYRRDLDAFVLRSENGRRWIVAEARLDYGKLRRYFLAQGGRCVSELCSMQGSATERQISWVRLKSGRLGMAVNPDPLAAAAFGGKALLPEWPVPEAPFWLYLPGRMLEAPEGAPRWLSLAVGEMRGARWLLWSALPEGNGLRLSLEIQCTGADKAQQMAGRWESVLRSLREAAEQQGDGNSLPALLSEGRFEASGDRAVGRWQIEWGRLEKLLP
;
A
#
# COMPACT_ATOMS: atom_id res chain seq x y z
N MET A 1 17.62 54.91 42.55
CA MET A 1 18.54 53.76 42.54
C MET A 1 17.68 52.52 42.70
N VAL A 2 17.38 51.80 41.63
CA VAL A 2 16.60 50.54 41.68
C VAL A 2 17.63 49.41 41.60
N SER A 3 17.80 48.67 42.68
CA SER A 3 18.63 47.47 42.73
C SER A 3 18.01 46.37 41.93
N CYS A 4 18.67 45.90 40.89
CA CYS A 4 18.33 44.73 40.12
C CYS A 4 18.85 43.48 40.89
N GLU A 5 18.00 42.80 41.66
CA GLU A 5 18.32 41.50 42.25
C GLU A 5 18.31 40.46 41.12
N THR A 6 19.46 39.92 40.80
CA THR A 6 19.61 38.75 39.96
C THR A 6 19.19 37.53 40.72
N VAL A 7 17.97 37.01 40.42
CA VAL A 7 17.49 35.73 40.96
C VAL A 7 18.34 34.61 40.33
N GLY A 8 19.30 34.10 41.12
CA GLY A 8 20.15 32.97 40.75
C GLY A 8 19.33 31.70 40.74
N ILE A 9 19.06 31.12 39.56
CA ILE A 9 18.39 29.80 39.41
C ILE A 9 19.30 28.74 40.05
N PRO A 10 18.78 27.93 40.99
CA PRO A 10 19.58 26.95 41.74
C PRO A 10 20.15 25.90 40.79
N ARG A 11 21.43 25.54 40.93
CA ARG A 11 22.16 24.56 40.12
C ARG A 11 21.40 23.28 39.83
N LYS A 12 20.53 22.84 40.77
CA LYS A 12 19.64 21.67 40.65
C LYS A 12 18.56 21.87 39.58
N ALA A 13 18.08 23.11 39.36
CA ALA A 13 17.07 23.38 38.34
C ALA A 13 17.67 23.25 36.91
N TRP A 14 18.93 23.61 36.69
CA TRP A 14 19.62 23.44 35.45
C TRP A 14 19.83 21.97 35.09
N ILE A 15 20.07 21.09 36.07
CA ILE A 15 20.21 19.64 35.86
C ILE A 15 18.88 19.06 35.41
N VAL A 16 17.76 19.49 36.01
CA VAL A 16 16.41 19.02 35.65
C VAL A 16 16.03 19.47 34.21
N VAL A 17 16.32 20.72 33.87
CA VAL A 17 16.08 21.27 32.53
C VAL A 17 16.94 20.55 31.49
N ALA A 18 18.23 20.33 31.77
CA ALA A 18 19.12 19.58 30.85
C ALA A 18 18.67 18.11 30.70
N ALA A 19 18.22 17.45 31.76
CA ALA A 19 17.69 16.09 31.70
C ALA A 19 16.37 16.05 30.91
N ALA A 20 15.46 17.01 31.09
CA ALA A 20 14.22 17.09 30.33
C ALA A 20 14.47 17.35 28.83
N LEU A 21 15.43 18.21 28.49
CA LEU A 21 15.84 18.46 27.10
C LEU A 21 16.52 17.24 26.47
N ALA A 22 17.35 16.52 27.22
CA ALA A 22 17.98 15.29 26.76
C ALA A 22 16.94 14.17 26.51
N LEU A 23 15.95 14.04 27.39
CA LEU A 23 14.82 13.09 27.22
C LEU A 23 13.94 13.49 26.04
N ALA A 24 13.63 14.78 25.87
CA ALA A 24 12.87 15.26 24.71
C ALA A 24 13.65 15.06 23.40
N ALA A 25 14.95 15.30 23.38
CA ALA A 25 15.82 15.02 22.23
C ALA A 25 15.91 13.51 21.95
N ALA A 26 16.06 12.67 22.98
CA ALA A 26 16.07 11.23 22.83
C ALA A 26 14.71 10.71 22.32
N ALA A 27 13.58 11.19 22.85
CA ALA A 27 12.25 10.86 22.37
C ALA A 27 12.04 11.32 20.91
N PHE A 28 12.49 12.54 20.55
CA PHE A 28 12.47 13.05 19.20
C PHE A 28 13.34 12.21 18.24
N PHE A 29 14.54 11.81 18.69
CA PHE A 29 15.44 10.94 17.92
C PHE A 29 14.82 9.54 17.75
N VAL A 30 14.28 8.93 18.79
CA VAL A 30 13.59 7.64 18.71
C VAL A 30 12.38 7.74 17.79
N TRP A 31 11.59 8.83 17.88
CA TRP A 31 10.45 9.06 16.98
C TRP A 31 10.88 9.28 15.52
N ARG A 32 11.96 10.04 15.29
CA ARG A 32 12.43 10.36 13.93
C ARG A 32 13.24 9.23 13.27
N TYR A 33 13.92 8.40 14.07
CA TYR A 33 14.76 7.30 13.58
C TYR A 33 14.21 5.92 13.96
N SER A 34 13.05 5.85 14.59
CA SER A 34 12.36 4.57 14.78
C SER A 34 12.04 4.02 13.39
N PRO A 35 12.52 2.82 13.05
CA PRO A 35 12.08 2.17 11.81
C PRO A 35 10.57 2.12 11.87
N TRP A 36 9.93 2.39 10.75
CA TRP A 36 8.49 2.43 10.62
C TRP A 36 7.86 1.20 11.28
N GLN A 37 7.14 1.41 12.39
CA GLN A 37 6.45 0.35 13.15
C GLN A 37 5.07 0.12 12.52
N GLY A 38 5.06 -0.25 11.24
CA GLY A 38 3.85 -0.59 10.54
C GLY A 38 3.34 -1.98 10.87
N THR A 39 2.16 -2.29 10.36
CA THR A 39 1.63 -3.65 10.39
C THR A 39 2.57 -4.60 9.65
N ASP A 40 2.85 -5.76 10.24
CA ASP A 40 3.69 -6.78 9.61
C ASP A 40 2.98 -7.39 8.40
N ALA A 41 3.37 -6.92 7.22
CA ALA A 41 2.86 -7.42 5.94
C ALA A 41 3.07 -8.94 5.77
N ARG A 42 4.17 -9.49 6.32
CA ARG A 42 4.46 -10.93 6.24
C ARG A 42 3.45 -11.73 7.05
N ALA A 43 3.02 -11.21 8.20
CA ALA A 43 1.99 -11.86 9.02
C ALA A 43 0.64 -11.91 8.31
N LEU A 44 0.27 -10.88 7.52
CA LEU A 44 -0.95 -10.91 6.72
C LEU A 44 -0.82 -11.85 5.51
N LEU A 45 0.34 -11.81 4.83
CA LEU A 45 0.62 -12.70 3.69
C LEU A 45 0.56 -14.18 4.09
N ALA A 46 1.05 -14.51 5.28
CA ALA A 46 1.05 -15.87 5.81
C ALA A 46 -0.37 -16.45 6.02
N GLU A 47 -1.38 -15.59 6.14
CA GLU A 47 -2.78 -16.01 6.30
C GLU A 47 -3.52 -16.12 4.97
N LEU A 48 -2.97 -15.60 3.85
CA LEU A 48 -3.56 -15.78 2.52
C LEU A 48 -3.47 -17.23 2.06
N PRO A 49 -4.46 -17.73 1.32
CA PRO A 49 -4.34 -18.99 0.61
C PRO A 49 -3.13 -18.96 -0.35
N PRO A 50 -2.49 -20.12 -0.61
CA PRO A 50 -1.40 -20.21 -1.60
C PRO A 50 -1.83 -19.67 -2.96
N GLY A 51 -0.89 -19.02 -3.67
CA GLY A 51 -1.15 -18.48 -5.01
C GLY A 51 -0.02 -17.54 -5.44
N ASP A 52 0.00 -17.23 -6.74
CA ASP A 52 0.97 -16.32 -7.37
C ASP A 52 0.22 -15.32 -8.25
N GLY A 53 -0.58 -14.47 -7.64
CA GLY A 53 -1.35 -13.41 -8.30
C GLY A 53 -0.81 -12.02 -8.00
N LEU A 54 -1.37 -11.02 -8.67
CA LEU A 54 -1.21 -9.62 -8.27
C LEU A 54 -1.48 -9.52 -6.77
N THR A 55 -0.50 -9.05 -6.02
CA THR A 55 -0.63 -8.90 -4.57
C THR A 55 -0.40 -7.44 -4.18
N VAL A 56 -1.32 -6.88 -3.41
CA VAL A 56 -1.27 -5.49 -2.92
C VAL A 56 -1.31 -5.51 -1.40
N PHE A 57 -0.46 -4.73 -0.78
CA PHE A 57 -0.49 -4.44 0.64
C PHE A 57 -0.68 -2.94 0.87
N ALA A 58 -1.49 -2.60 1.86
CA ALA A 58 -1.58 -1.24 2.38
C ALA A 58 -1.71 -1.25 3.90
N ASP A 59 -0.82 -0.55 4.57
CA ASP A 59 -0.97 -0.14 5.96
C ASP A 59 -1.73 1.18 6.00
N THR A 60 -3.05 1.08 6.07
CA THR A 60 -3.93 2.25 6.05
C THR A 60 -3.80 3.08 7.33
N ARG A 61 -3.38 2.48 8.45
CA ARG A 61 -3.07 3.21 9.70
C ARG A 61 -1.87 4.14 9.49
N ALA A 62 -0.78 3.62 8.94
CA ALA A 62 0.41 4.43 8.65
C ALA A 62 0.16 5.49 7.58
N LEU A 63 -0.59 5.15 6.52
CA LEU A 63 -0.98 6.10 5.48
C LEU A 63 -1.91 7.20 6.03
N ARG A 64 -2.77 6.90 7.00
CA ARG A 64 -3.56 7.91 7.74
C ARG A 64 -2.68 8.82 8.57
N GLN A 65 -1.78 8.24 9.36
CA GLN A 65 -0.87 8.98 10.25
C GLN A 65 0.07 9.93 9.49
N SER A 66 0.49 9.54 8.29
CA SER A 66 1.30 10.39 7.41
C SER A 66 0.49 11.44 6.64
N GLY A 67 -0.84 11.44 6.75
CA GLY A 67 -1.73 12.34 6.01
C GLY A 67 -1.91 12.00 4.53
N ILE A 68 -1.29 10.92 4.04
CA ILE A 68 -1.37 10.49 2.64
C ILE A 68 -2.79 10.15 2.23
N LEU A 69 -3.50 9.36 3.05
CA LEU A 69 -4.88 8.99 2.72
C LEU A 69 -5.77 10.21 2.55
N GLN A 70 -5.58 11.23 3.38
CA GLN A 70 -6.35 12.47 3.28
C GLN A 70 -6.01 13.26 2.01
N ARG A 71 -4.74 13.28 1.61
CA ARG A 71 -4.28 13.97 0.39
C ARG A 71 -4.71 13.25 -0.89
N LEU A 72 -4.61 11.91 -0.92
CA LEU A 72 -4.95 11.11 -2.11
C LEU A 72 -6.45 10.86 -2.27
N ALA A 73 -7.20 10.76 -1.16
CA ALA A 73 -8.62 10.44 -1.22
C ALA A 73 -9.49 11.63 -1.66
N GLY A 74 -8.95 12.86 -1.67
CA GLY A 74 -9.73 14.07 -1.94
C GLY A 74 -10.91 14.22 -0.96
N GLU A 75 -11.83 15.11 -1.26
CA GLU A 75 -13.17 15.03 -0.71
C GLU A 75 -13.84 13.81 -1.32
N ALA A 76 -14.21 12.85 -0.49
CA ALA A 76 -14.76 11.58 -0.95
C ALA A 76 -15.83 11.80 -1.99
N GLY A 77 -15.60 11.32 -3.20
CA GLY A 77 -16.65 11.17 -4.19
C GLY A 77 -17.84 10.47 -3.54
N ALA A 78 -19.06 10.81 -3.95
CA ALA A 78 -20.29 10.36 -3.33
C ALA A 78 -20.21 8.86 -3.02
N GLU A 79 -20.14 8.53 -1.72
CA GLU A 79 -20.14 7.14 -1.27
C GLU A 79 -21.41 6.47 -1.78
N SER A 80 -21.28 5.27 -2.34
CA SER A 80 -22.44 4.56 -2.86
C SER A 80 -23.48 4.32 -1.75
N ASP A 81 -24.76 4.25 -2.12
CA ASP A 81 -25.84 3.95 -1.17
C ASP A 81 -25.61 2.63 -0.44
N GLU A 82 -25.02 1.65 -1.14
CA GLU A 82 -24.66 0.34 -0.60
C GLU A 82 -23.61 0.47 0.51
N TYR A 83 -22.59 1.31 0.29
CA TYR A 83 -21.57 1.56 1.32
C TYR A 83 -22.16 2.28 2.53
N ARG A 84 -23.02 3.30 2.32
CA ARG A 84 -23.72 3.99 3.42
C ARG A 84 -24.58 3.03 4.24
N GLY A 85 -25.30 2.14 3.55
CA GLY A 85 -26.10 1.07 4.19
C GLY A 85 -25.25 0.11 4.99
N PHE A 86 -24.09 -0.28 4.46
CA PHE A 86 -23.12 -1.12 5.16
C PHE A 86 -22.57 -0.44 6.42
N VAL A 87 -22.13 0.81 6.35
CA VAL A 87 -21.66 1.60 7.50
C VAL A 87 -22.74 1.73 8.56
N ALA A 88 -23.99 2.07 8.17
CA ALA A 88 -25.10 2.19 9.09
C ALA A 88 -25.40 0.87 9.82
N ALA A 89 -25.32 -0.26 9.15
CA ALA A 89 -25.62 -1.58 9.71
C ALA A 89 -24.48 -2.13 10.60
N THR A 90 -23.22 -1.88 10.21
CA THR A 90 -22.05 -2.48 10.87
C THR A 90 -21.33 -1.52 11.80
N GLY A 91 -21.42 -0.22 11.56
CA GLY A 91 -20.62 0.83 12.21
C GLY A 91 -19.16 0.86 11.74
N PHE A 92 -18.80 0.01 10.77
CA PHE A 92 -17.44 -0.05 10.21
C PHE A 92 -17.26 0.98 9.10
N GLU A 93 -16.25 1.82 9.26
CA GLU A 93 -15.86 2.83 8.29
C GLU A 93 -14.39 2.59 7.90
N TYR A 94 -14.14 2.23 6.63
CA TYR A 94 -12.80 1.79 6.20
C TYR A 94 -11.72 2.85 6.45
N ARG A 95 -12.06 4.14 6.32
CA ARG A 95 -11.13 5.25 6.57
C ARG A 95 -10.65 5.32 8.01
N ARG A 96 -11.49 4.88 8.97
CA ARG A 96 -11.20 4.92 10.40
C ARG A 96 -10.77 3.57 10.94
N ASP A 97 -11.44 2.51 10.54
CA ASP A 97 -11.44 1.22 11.22
C ASP A 97 -10.61 0.14 10.51
N LEU A 98 -10.21 0.36 9.24
CA LEU A 98 -9.28 -0.51 8.55
C LEU A 98 -7.85 -0.08 8.89
N ASP A 99 -7.08 -0.95 9.51
CA ASP A 99 -5.71 -0.66 9.92
C ASP A 99 -4.68 -1.12 8.88
N ALA A 100 -4.87 -2.31 8.30
CA ALA A 100 -4.06 -2.78 7.17
C ALA A 100 -4.79 -3.87 6.40
N PHE A 101 -4.39 -4.12 5.16
CA PHE A 101 -4.84 -5.27 4.41
C PHE A 101 -3.79 -5.77 3.42
N VAL A 102 -3.90 -7.04 3.08
CA VAL A 102 -3.28 -7.63 1.92
C VAL A 102 -4.36 -8.21 1.02
N LEU A 103 -4.28 -7.94 -0.27
CA LEU A 103 -5.17 -8.46 -1.30
C LEU A 103 -4.36 -9.25 -2.31
N ARG A 104 -4.81 -10.43 -2.69
CA ARG A 104 -4.32 -11.17 -3.85
C ARG A 104 -5.42 -11.34 -4.87
N SER A 105 -5.11 -11.01 -6.13
CA SER A 105 -6.02 -11.19 -7.26
C SER A 105 -5.39 -12.10 -8.30
N GLU A 106 -6.09 -13.15 -8.66
CA GLU A 106 -5.64 -14.15 -9.64
C GLU A 106 -6.84 -14.72 -10.39
N ASN A 107 -6.83 -14.67 -11.72
CA ASN A 107 -7.88 -15.22 -12.57
C ASN A 107 -9.30 -14.78 -12.18
N GLY A 108 -9.49 -13.49 -11.86
CA GLY A 108 -10.77 -12.92 -11.44
C GLY A 108 -11.18 -13.25 -9.99
N ARG A 109 -10.44 -14.11 -9.31
CA ARG A 109 -10.63 -14.44 -7.89
C ARG A 109 -9.83 -13.50 -7.02
N ARG A 110 -10.38 -13.14 -5.86
CA ARG A 110 -9.69 -12.23 -4.91
C ARG A 110 -9.76 -12.80 -3.51
N TRP A 111 -8.65 -12.70 -2.81
CA TRP A 111 -8.53 -13.03 -1.40
C TRP A 111 -7.96 -11.84 -0.66
N ILE A 112 -8.55 -11.51 0.47
CA ILE A 112 -8.18 -10.37 1.28
C ILE A 112 -8.00 -10.85 2.72
N VAL A 113 -6.89 -10.49 3.33
CA VAL A 113 -6.72 -10.54 4.78
C VAL A 113 -6.64 -9.11 5.28
N ALA A 114 -7.51 -8.76 6.22
CA ALA A 114 -7.59 -7.40 6.76
C ALA A 114 -7.46 -7.39 8.28
N GLU A 115 -6.63 -6.46 8.77
CA GLU A 115 -6.58 -6.06 10.15
C GLU A 115 -7.49 -4.84 10.33
N ALA A 116 -8.57 -5.02 11.07
CA ALA A 116 -9.64 -4.03 11.15
C ALA A 116 -10.36 -4.08 12.50
N ARG A 117 -10.85 -2.94 12.95
CA ARG A 117 -11.72 -2.83 14.12
C ARG A 117 -13.17 -3.11 13.72
N LEU A 118 -13.52 -4.37 13.65
CA LEU A 118 -14.77 -4.87 13.10
C LEU A 118 -15.59 -5.63 14.15
N ASP A 119 -16.87 -5.27 14.28
CA ASP A 119 -17.85 -6.07 15.03
C ASP A 119 -18.36 -7.22 14.15
N TYR A 120 -17.79 -8.40 14.36
CA TYR A 120 -18.17 -9.62 13.60
C TYR A 120 -19.63 -10.01 13.79
N GLY A 121 -20.25 -9.71 14.93
CA GLY A 121 -21.66 -9.94 15.16
C GLY A 121 -22.55 -9.06 14.29
N LYS A 122 -22.22 -7.79 14.14
CA LYS A 122 -22.92 -6.87 13.23
C LYS A 122 -22.67 -7.24 11.77
N LEU A 123 -21.43 -7.60 11.40
CA LEU A 123 -21.12 -8.06 10.05
C LEU A 123 -21.94 -9.29 9.68
N ARG A 124 -22.02 -10.29 10.57
CA ARG A 124 -22.84 -11.49 10.37
C ARG A 124 -24.32 -11.15 10.17
N ARG A 125 -24.89 -10.27 11.00
CA ARG A 125 -26.28 -9.83 10.86
C ARG A 125 -26.53 -9.13 9.53
N TYR A 126 -25.61 -8.26 9.11
CA TYR A 126 -25.67 -7.60 7.81
C TYR A 126 -25.71 -8.62 6.67
N PHE A 127 -24.79 -9.59 6.65
CA PHE A 127 -24.76 -10.63 5.62
C PHE A 127 -26.08 -11.43 5.57
N LEU A 128 -26.62 -11.81 6.72
CA LEU A 128 -27.90 -12.52 6.78
C LEU A 128 -29.06 -11.65 6.27
N ALA A 129 -29.08 -10.36 6.60
CA ALA A 129 -30.10 -9.42 6.11
C ALA A 129 -30.04 -9.20 4.59
N GLN A 130 -28.86 -9.36 3.98
CA GLN A 130 -28.65 -9.30 2.53
C GLN A 130 -28.92 -10.66 1.82
N GLY A 131 -29.58 -11.60 2.47
CA GLY A 131 -29.89 -12.93 1.91
C GLY A 131 -28.71 -13.90 1.94
N GLY A 132 -27.65 -13.58 2.64
CA GLY A 132 -26.49 -14.47 2.83
C GLY A 132 -26.78 -15.61 3.78
N ARG A 133 -25.83 -16.53 3.86
CA ARG A 133 -25.87 -17.72 4.73
C ARG A 133 -24.59 -17.80 5.55
N CYS A 134 -24.71 -18.23 6.81
CA CYS A 134 -23.56 -18.46 7.68
C CYS A 134 -23.62 -19.88 8.25
N VAL A 135 -22.53 -20.62 8.07
CA VAL A 135 -22.33 -21.94 8.66
C VAL A 135 -21.09 -21.87 9.54
N SER A 136 -21.26 -22.04 10.85
CA SER A 136 -20.20 -21.79 11.84
C SER A 136 -19.62 -20.37 11.67
N GLU A 137 -18.30 -20.21 11.48
CA GLU A 137 -17.63 -18.94 11.31
C GLU A 137 -17.58 -18.44 9.86
N LEU A 138 -17.97 -19.27 8.89
CA LEU A 138 -17.97 -18.93 7.48
C LEU A 138 -19.33 -18.37 7.08
N CYS A 139 -19.32 -17.15 6.54
CA CYS A 139 -20.49 -16.54 5.95
C CYS A 139 -20.28 -16.28 4.46
N SER A 140 -21.34 -16.42 3.67
CA SER A 140 -21.33 -16.12 2.24
C SER A 140 -22.61 -15.43 1.79
N MET A 141 -22.51 -14.59 0.77
CA MET A 141 -23.64 -13.93 0.12
C MET A 141 -23.33 -13.73 -1.36
N GLN A 142 -24.39 -13.53 -2.15
CA GLN A 142 -24.29 -13.13 -3.55
C GLN A 142 -23.71 -11.70 -3.62
N GLY A 143 -22.73 -11.49 -4.47
CA GLY A 143 -22.24 -10.16 -4.82
C GLY A 143 -23.10 -9.48 -5.89
N SER A 144 -22.67 -8.32 -6.35
CA SER A 144 -23.37 -7.51 -7.37
C SER A 144 -23.48 -8.17 -8.76
N ALA A 145 -22.72 -9.21 -9.03
CA ALA A 145 -22.79 -9.98 -10.27
C ALA A 145 -23.06 -11.47 -9.95
N THR A 146 -23.81 -12.16 -10.81
CA THR A 146 -24.25 -13.55 -10.60
C THR A 146 -23.08 -14.52 -10.36
N GLU A 147 -21.92 -14.26 -10.95
CA GLU A 147 -20.72 -15.09 -10.82
C GLU A 147 -19.81 -14.68 -9.65
N ARG A 148 -20.23 -13.72 -8.83
CA ARG A 148 -19.41 -13.22 -7.72
C ARG A 148 -20.08 -13.54 -6.40
N GLN A 149 -19.52 -14.49 -5.69
CA GLN A 149 -19.85 -14.77 -4.30
C GLN A 149 -18.87 -14.04 -3.39
N ILE A 150 -19.36 -13.43 -2.34
CA ILE A 150 -18.54 -12.83 -1.29
C ILE A 150 -18.63 -13.75 -0.09
N SER A 151 -17.51 -14.28 0.35
CA SER A 151 -17.46 -15.10 1.57
C SER A 151 -16.39 -14.53 2.53
N TRP A 152 -16.63 -14.73 3.83
CA TRP A 152 -15.67 -14.31 4.84
C TRP A 152 -15.63 -15.24 6.04
N VAL A 153 -14.53 -15.20 6.76
CA VAL A 153 -14.28 -15.95 7.99
C VAL A 153 -13.47 -15.08 8.94
N ARG A 154 -13.72 -15.22 10.24
CA ARG A 154 -12.83 -14.67 11.26
C ARG A 154 -11.66 -15.63 11.45
N LEU A 155 -10.43 -15.13 11.23
CA LEU A 155 -9.21 -15.91 11.38
C LEU A 155 -8.85 -16.08 12.87
N LYS A 156 -8.00 -17.05 13.19
CA LYS A 156 -7.53 -17.29 14.58
C LYS A 156 -6.78 -16.10 15.15
N SER A 157 -6.11 -15.33 14.31
CA SER A 157 -5.47 -14.06 14.67
C SER A 157 -6.44 -12.94 15.06
N GLY A 158 -7.74 -13.13 14.84
CA GLY A 158 -8.77 -12.11 15.00
C GLY A 158 -8.97 -11.25 13.76
N ARG A 159 -8.18 -11.41 12.69
CA ARG A 159 -8.29 -10.71 11.40
C ARG A 159 -9.46 -11.23 10.58
N LEU A 160 -9.87 -10.43 9.60
CA LEU A 160 -10.89 -10.81 8.62
C LEU A 160 -10.21 -11.48 7.42
N GLY A 161 -10.60 -12.71 7.10
CA GLY A 161 -10.35 -13.34 5.80
C GLY A 161 -11.57 -13.18 4.92
N MET A 162 -11.46 -12.56 3.74
CA MET A 162 -12.56 -12.37 2.80
C MET A 162 -12.16 -12.84 1.40
N ALA A 163 -13.06 -13.53 0.74
CA ALA A 163 -12.89 -13.97 -0.64
C ALA A 163 -14.02 -13.43 -1.52
N VAL A 164 -13.68 -12.97 -2.72
CA VAL A 164 -14.60 -12.68 -3.82
C VAL A 164 -14.29 -13.67 -4.94
N ASN A 165 -15.18 -14.64 -5.15
CA ASN A 165 -14.90 -15.83 -5.94
C ASN A 165 -16.23 -16.41 -6.45
N PRO A 166 -16.30 -17.13 -7.58
CA PRO A 166 -17.49 -17.90 -7.94
C PRO A 166 -17.90 -18.94 -6.89
N ASP A 167 -16.95 -19.50 -6.13
CA ASP A 167 -17.22 -20.46 -5.07
C ASP A 167 -17.64 -19.72 -3.77
N PRO A 168 -18.87 -19.97 -3.26
CA PRO A 168 -19.36 -19.38 -2.01
C PRO A 168 -18.59 -19.84 -0.77
N LEU A 169 -17.82 -20.91 -0.85
CA LEU A 169 -17.02 -21.45 0.24
C LEU A 169 -15.53 -21.05 0.14
N ALA A 170 -15.17 -20.16 -0.80
CA ALA A 170 -13.77 -19.80 -1.04
C ALA A 170 -13.03 -19.30 0.22
N ALA A 171 -13.73 -18.64 1.15
CA ALA A 171 -13.12 -18.21 2.41
C ALA A 171 -12.71 -19.38 3.35
N ALA A 172 -13.17 -20.61 3.10
CA ALA A 172 -12.67 -21.78 3.83
C ALA A 172 -11.19 -22.10 3.54
N ALA A 173 -10.63 -21.55 2.45
CA ALA A 173 -9.21 -21.72 2.11
C ALA A 173 -8.27 -20.93 3.04
N PHE A 174 -8.77 -19.96 3.81
CA PHE A 174 -7.97 -19.25 4.81
C PHE A 174 -7.62 -20.18 5.98
N GLY A 175 -6.45 -19.95 6.57
CA GLY A 175 -5.96 -20.77 7.68
C GLY A 175 -5.29 -22.09 7.26
N GLY A 176 -5.07 -22.28 5.96
CA GLY A 176 -4.22 -23.33 5.41
C GLY A 176 -2.74 -23.16 5.79
N LYS A 177 -1.87 -23.97 5.20
CA LYS A 177 -0.43 -23.87 5.43
C LYS A 177 0.07 -22.52 4.89
N ALA A 178 0.65 -21.72 5.78
CA ALA A 178 1.28 -20.45 5.43
C ALA A 178 2.44 -20.69 4.44
N LEU A 179 2.38 -20.02 3.31
CA LEU A 179 3.48 -19.96 2.35
C LEU A 179 3.89 -18.49 2.20
N LEU A 180 5.06 -18.15 2.75
CA LEU A 180 5.64 -16.84 2.49
C LEU A 180 6.14 -16.78 1.05
N PRO A 181 6.07 -15.60 0.41
CA PRO A 181 6.55 -15.41 -0.94
C PRO A 181 8.08 -15.56 -1.00
N GLU A 182 8.61 -16.03 -2.14
CA GLU A 182 10.04 -16.08 -2.42
C GLU A 182 10.63 -14.70 -2.75
N TRP A 183 9.80 -13.74 -3.10
CA TRP A 183 10.22 -12.37 -3.38
C TRP A 183 10.35 -11.55 -2.07
N PRO A 184 11.23 -10.53 -2.04
CA PRO A 184 11.44 -9.71 -0.84
C PRO A 184 10.19 -8.88 -0.54
N VAL A 185 9.62 -9.04 0.65
CA VAL A 185 8.49 -8.21 1.12
C VAL A 185 9.02 -6.86 1.57
N PRO A 186 8.60 -5.72 0.94
CA PRO A 186 9.09 -4.41 1.31
C PRO A 186 8.66 -3.97 2.72
N GLU A 187 9.53 -3.23 3.38
CA GLU A 187 9.22 -2.48 4.61
C GLU A 187 8.66 -1.10 4.24
N ALA A 188 7.51 -1.08 3.58
CA ALA A 188 6.83 0.13 3.13
C ALA A 188 5.33 0.03 3.41
N PRO A 189 4.63 1.16 3.70
CA PRO A 189 3.20 1.15 4.02
C PRO A 189 2.31 0.81 2.82
N PHE A 190 2.84 0.90 1.64
CA PHE A 190 2.16 0.48 0.42
C PHE A 190 3.13 -0.22 -0.52
N TRP A 191 2.72 -1.36 -1.04
CA TRP A 191 3.42 -2.01 -2.13
C TRP A 191 2.48 -2.89 -2.97
N LEU A 192 2.92 -3.14 -4.18
CA LEU A 192 2.26 -3.95 -5.18
C LEU A 192 3.27 -4.91 -5.80
N TYR A 193 2.98 -6.20 -5.75
CA TYR A 193 3.70 -7.25 -6.42
C TYR A 193 2.92 -7.72 -7.65
N LEU A 194 3.59 -7.85 -8.77
CA LEU A 194 3.02 -8.33 -10.03
C LEU A 194 3.89 -9.44 -10.62
N PRO A 195 3.38 -10.67 -10.75
CA PRO A 195 4.08 -11.75 -11.45
C PRO A 195 4.32 -11.38 -12.92
N GLY A 196 5.49 -11.72 -13.46
CA GLY A 196 5.85 -11.39 -14.83
C GLY A 196 4.87 -11.93 -15.89
N ARG A 197 4.22 -13.07 -15.61
CA ARG A 197 3.18 -13.64 -16.49
C ARG A 197 1.90 -12.79 -16.60
N MET A 198 1.71 -11.83 -15.69
CA MET A 198 0.56 -10.92 -15.68
C MET A 198 0.91 -9.54 -16.25
N LEU A 199 2.11 -9.38 -16.85
CA LEU A 199 2.56 -8.13 -17.45
C LEU A 199 1.92 -7.93 -18.82
N GLU A 200 0.71 -7.39 -18.80
CA GLU A 200 -0.03 -6.99 -20.01
C GLU A 200 -0.52 -5.56 -19.83
N ALA A 201 -0.38 -4.75 -20.88
CA ALA A 201 -0.95 -3.42 -20.87
C ALA A 201 -2.48 -3.53 -20.91
N PRO A 202 -3.22 -2.78 -20.07
CA PRO A 202 -4.67 -2.74 -20.15
C PRO A 202 -5.13 -2.32 -21.54
N GLU A 203 -6.25 -2.89 -22.00
CA GLU A 203 -6.88 -2.47 -23.25
C GLU A 203 -7.24 -0.97 -23.18
N GLY A 204 -6.86 -0.21 -24.22
CA GLY A 204 -7.02 1.25 -24.22
C GLY A 204 -5.97 2.03 -23.40
N ALA A 205 -4.93 1.36 -22.90
CA ALA A 205 -3.85 2.04 -22.18
C ALA A 205 -3.16 3.12 -23.04
N PRO A 206 -2.77 4.26 -22.43
CA PRO A 206 -1.95 5.26 -23.12
C PRO A 206 -0.70 4.63 -23.73
N ARG A 207 -0.28 5.13 -24.90
CA ARG A 207 0.86 4.58 -25.65
C ARG A 207 2.13 4.43 -24.81
N TRP A 208 2.43 5.42 -23.96
CA TRP A 208 3.61 5.38 -23.09
C TRP A 208 3.55 4.21 -22.07
N LEU A 209 2.35 3.89 -21.54
CA LEU A 209 2.17 2.76 -20.63
C LEU A 209 2.34 1.42 -21.36
N SER A 210 1.78 1.30 -22.56
CA SER A 210 1.96 0.09 -23.37
C SER A 210 3.42 -0.14 -23.73
N LEU A 211 4.18 0.92 -24.04
CA LEU A 211 5.62 0.86 -24.26
C LEU A 211 6.35 0.44 -22.99
N ALA A 212 6.06 1.07 -21.85
CA ALA A 212 6.68 0.76 -20.55
C ALA A 212 6.47 -0.73 -20.18
N VAL A 213 5.24 -1.24 -20.31
CA VAL A 213 4.94 -2.67 -20.08
C VAL A 213 5.68 -3.55 -21.09
N GLY A 214 5.77 -3.13 -22.36
CA GLY A 214 6.52 -3.84 -23.40
C GLY A 214 8.00 -4.02 -23.05
N GLU A 215 8.64 -2.99 -22.46
CA GLU A 215 10.03 -3.04 -22.01
C GLU A 215 10.25 -3.98 -20.81
N MET A 216 9.22 -4.25 -20.02
CA MET A 216 9.29 -5.20 -18.90
C MET A 216 9.13 -6.67 -19.29
N ARG A 217 8.93 -6.97 -20.57
CA ARG A 217 8.80 -8.36 -21.04
C ARG A 217 10.01 -9.19 -20.67
N GLY A 218 9.75 -10.38 -20.13
CA GLY A 218 10.78 -11.30 -19.65
C GLY A 218 11.21 -11.05 -18.20
N ALA A 219 10.63 -10.10 -17.50
CA ALA A 219 10.76 -9.99 -16.06
C ALA A 219 10.07 -11.19 -15.38
N ARG A 220 10.66 -11.69 -14.29
CA ARG A 220 10.05 -12.74 -13.46
C ARG A 220 8.93 -12.18 -12.60
N TRP A 221 9.14 -10.99 -12.06
CA TRP A 221 8.16 -10.22 -11.30
C TRP A 221 8.56 -8.74 -11.24
N LEU A 222 7.57 -7.93 -10.89
CA LEU A 222 7.74 -6.52 -10.52
C LEU A 222 7.28 -6.31 -9.10
N LEU A 223 7.97 -5.42 -8.39
CA LEU A 223 7.62 -5.01 -7.05
C LEU A 223 7.69 -3.49 -6.98
N TRP A 224 6.56 -2.86 -6.78
CA TRP A 224 6.45 -1.43 -6.61
C TRP A 224 6.16 -1.10 -5.16
N SER A 225 6.85 -0.12 -4.60
CA SER A 225 6.65 0.31 -3.22
C SER A 225 6.66 1.82 -3.10
N ALA A 226 5.92 2.32 -2.11
CA ALA A 226 5.79 3.73 -1.79
C ALA A 226 5.99 3.94 -0.30
N LEU A 227 6.95 4.82 0.05
CA LEU A 227 7.31 5.14 1.42
C LEU A 227 7.25 6.66 1.61
N PRO A 228 6.47 7.18 2.58
CA PRO A 228 6.56 8.57 2.99
C PRO A 228 7.96 8.92 3.46
N GLU A 229 8.56 9.97 2.91
CA GLU A 229 9.90 10.41 3.30
C GLU A 229 10.01 11.93 3.23
N GLY A 230 10.30 12.55 4.37
CA GLY A 230 10.40 14.02 4.45
C GLY A 230 9.12 14.72 3.99
N ASN A 231 9.25 15.65 3.03
CA ASN A 231 8.12 16.40 2.44
C ASN A 231 7.61 15.74 1.14
N GLY A 232 7.70 14.42 1.03
CA GLY A 232 7.32 13.74 -0.21
C GLY A 232 7.10 12.25 -0.05
N LEU A 233 7.18 11.59 -1.19
CA LEU A 233 7.00 10.16 -1.37
C LEU A 233 8.19 9.58 -2.10
N ARG A 234 8.87 8.62 -1.48
CA ARG A 234 9.86 7.79 -2.18
C ARG A 234 9.15 6.61 -2.81
N LEU A 235 9.27 6.51 -4.14
CA LEU A 235 8.79 5.37 -4.90
C LEU A 235 9.97 4.50 -5.30
N SER A 236 9.77 3.20 -5.30
CA SER A 236 10.72 2.22 -5.83
C SER A 236 10.00 1.23 -6.72
N LEU A 237 10.62 0.91 -7.86
CA LEU A 237 10.20 -0.18 -8.75
C LEU A 237 11.35 -1.16 -8.90
N GLU A 238 11.18 -2.37 -8.41
CA GLU A 238 12.13 -3.45 -8.62
C GLU A 238 11.62 -4.41 -9.68
N ILE A 239 12.45 -4.71 -10.66
CA ILE A 239 12.16 -5.61 -11.77
C ILE A 239 13.13 -6.78 -11.68
N GLN A 240 12.64 -7.96 -11.31
CA GLN A 240 13.45 -9.18 -11.24
C GLN A 240 13.70 -9.74 -12.62
N CYS A 241 14.95 -9.85 -13.01
CA CYS A 241 15.39 -10.43 -14.24
C CYS A 241 15.90 -11.86 -14.06
N THR A 242 16.25 -12.53 -15.16
CA THR A 242 16.80 -13.90 -15.13
C THR A 242 18.31 -13.94 -14.87
N GLY A 243 18.98 -12.81 -14.69
CA GLY A 243 20.40 -12.67 -14.39
C GLY A 243 20.88 -11.22 -14.48
N ALA A 244 22.11 -10.97 -14.03
CA ALA A 244 22.70 -9.64 -13.93
C ALA A 244 22.79 -8.91 -15.29
N ASP A 245 23.18 -9.60 -16.36
CA ASP A 245 23.24 -8.99 -17.71
C ASP A 245 21.86 -8.51 -18.19
N LYS A 246 20.80 -9.28 -17.88
CA LYS A 246 19.44 -8.88 -18.21
C LYS A 246 18.97 -7.72 -17.36
N ALA A 247 19.36 -7.66 -16.09
CA ALA A 247 19.09 -6.53 -15.21
C ALA A 247 19.76 -5.24 -15.73
N GLN A 248 21.03 -5.33 -16.16
CA GLN A 248 21.74 -4.21 -16.77
C GLN A 248 21.06 -3.71 -18.05
N GLN A 249 20.67 -4.64 -18.93
CA GLN A 249 19.92 -4.28 -20.15
C GLN A 249 18.58 -3.64 -19.81
N MET A 250 17.85 -4.18 -18.84
CA MET A 250 16.56 -3.66 -18.38
C MET A 250 16.71 -2.24 -17.84
N ALA A 251 17.68 -2.00 -16.97
CA ALA A 251 17.96 -0.67 -16.44
C ALA A 251 18.28 0.34 -17.54
N GLY A 252 19.12 -0.04 -18.51
CA GLY A 252 19.45 0.82 -19.66
C GLY A 252 18.26 1.15 -20.56
N ARG A 253 17.34 0.20 -20.77
CA ARG A 253 16.10 0.43 -21.53
C ARG A 253 15.20 1.43 -20.79
N TRP A 254 15.02 1.25 -19.48
CA TRP A 254 14.23 2.16 -18.67
C TRP A 254 14.81 3.56 -18.61
N GLU A 255 16.14 3.72 -18.51
CA GLU A 255 16.79 5.03 -18.63
C GLU A 255 16.48 5.71 -19.98
N SER A 256 16.40 4.93 -21.07
CA SER A 256 15.99 5.45 -22.38
C SER A 256 14.53 5.89 -22.40
N VAL A 257 13.62 5.10 -21.79
CA VAL A 257 12.20 5.48 -21.64
C VAL A 257 12.05 6.77 -20.84
N LEU A 258 12.75 6.88 -19.69
CA LEU A 258 12.71 8.10 -18.86
C LEU A 258 13.22 9.33 -19.63
N ARG A 259 14.26 9.17 -20.45
CA ARG A 259 14.77 10.24 -21.29
C ARG A 259 13.72 10.69 -22.32
N SER A 260 13.07 9.76 -23.00
CA SER A 260 12.00 10.07 -23.95
C SER A 260 10.79 10.75 -23.28
N LEU A 261 10.45 10.35 -22.05
CA LEU A 261 9.41 11.02 -21.26
C LEU A 261 9.80 12.46 -20.91
N ARG A 262 11.06 12.69 -20.58
CA ARG A 262 11.57 14.03 -20.26
C ARG A 262 11.51 14.95 -21.49
N GLU A 263 12.01 14.49 -22.62
CA GLU A 263 11.96 15.22 -23.88
C GLU A 263 10.51 15.57 -24.28
N ALA A 264 9.57 14.62 -24.12
CA ALA A 264 8.16 14.85 -24.39
C ALA A 264 7.54 15.87 -23.43
N ALA A 265 7.85 15.81 -22.14
CA ALA A 265 7.36 16.77 -21.15
C ALA A 265 7.89 18.18 -21.39
N GLU A 266 9.17 18.33 -21.77
CA GLU A 266 9.78 19.61 -22.15
C GLU A 266 9.11 20.23 -23.38
N GLN A 267 8.81 19.41 -24.40
CA GLN A 267 8.10 19.86 -25.60
C GLN A 267 6.67 20.33 -25.33
N GLN A 268 5.98 19.71 -24.35
CA GLN A 268 4.62 20.08 -23.96
C GLN A 268 4.57 21.28 -22.99
N GLY A 269 5.69 21.68 -22.42
CA GLY A 269 5.78 22.76 -21.45
C GLY A 269 5.05 22.47 -20.12
N ASP A 270 4.67 21.20 -19.87
CA ASP A 270 3.93 20.77 -18.69
C ASP A 270 4.84 19.99 -17.70
N GLY A 271 5.58 20.73 -16.90
CA GLY A 271 6.45 20.18 -15.87
C GLY A 271 5.74 19.49 -14.70
N ASN A 272 4.41 19.58 -14.63
CA ASN A 272 3.61 18.93 -13.56
C ASN A 272 2.77 17.74 -14.06
N SER A 273 2.95 17.31 -15.30
CA SER A 273 2.27 16.11 -15.80
C SER A 273 2.86 14.82 -15.20
N LEU A 274 2.06 13.75 -15.16
CA LEU A 274 2.53 12.44 -14.70
C LEU A 274 3.78 11.95 -15.48
N PRO A 275 3.85 12.08 -16.84
CA PRO A 275 5.08 11.78 -17.57
C PRO A 275 6.29 12.58 -17.10
N ALA A 276 6.13 13.88 -16.82
CA ALA A 276 7.20 14.71 -16.30
C ALA A 276 7.71 14.21 -14.96
N LEU A 277 6.84 13.89 -14.00
CA LEU A 277 7.23 13.33 -12.71
C LEU A 277 7.93 11.97 -12.85
N LEU A 278 7.39 11.10 -13.70
CA LEU A 278 8.01 9.79 -13.93
C LEU A 278 9.39 9.91 -14.59
N SER A 279 9.63 10.93 -15.41
CA SER A 279 10.91 11.15 -16.10
C SER A 279 12.07 11.51 -15.15
N GLU A 280 11.79 11.93 -13.91
CA GLU A 280 12.79 12.28 -12.91
C GLU A 280 13.41 11.08 -12.20
N GLY A 281 12.84 9.88 -12.42
CA GLY A 281 13.37 8.64 -11.90
C GLY A 281 14.75 8.31 -12.44
N ARG A 282 15.40 7.35 -11.75
CA ARG A 282 16.68 6.76 -12.17
C ARG A 282 16.61 5.26 -12.03
N PHE A 283 17.15 4.56 -13.02
CA PHE A 283 17.28 3.11 -12.99
C PHE A 283 18.72 2.69 -12.87
N GLU A 284 18.98 1.70 -12.02
CA GLU A 284 20.28 1.06 -11.87
C GLU A 284 20.11 -0.46 -11.80
N ALA A 285 21.12 -1.21 -12.21
CA ALA A 285 21.17 -2.65 -11.99
C ALA A 285 21.74 -2.95 -10.61
N SER A 286 21.11 -3.88 -9.89
CA SER A 286 21.55 -4.38 -8.60
C SER A 286 21.43 -5.89 -8.57
N GLY A 287 22.53 -6.59 -8.83
CA GLY A 287 22.54 -8.03 -9.04
C GLY A 287 21.69 -8.42 -10.24
N ASP A 288 20.70 -9.27 -10.04
CA ASP A 288 19.74 -9.73 -11.04
C ASP A 288 18.46 -8.88 -11.11
N ARG A 289 18.45 -7.68 -10.49
CA ARG A 289 17.34 -6.75 -10.49
C ARG A 289 17.70 -5.43 -11.15
N ALA A 290 16.75 -4.85 -11.92
CA ALA A 290 16.75 -3.46 -12.29
C ALA A 290 15.88 -2.69 -11.28
N VAL A 291 16.43 -1.59 -10.73
CA VAL A 291 15.77 -0.84 -9.65
C VAL A 291 15.61 0.61 -10.08
N GLY A 292 14.35 1.04 -10.18
CA GLY A 292 13.96 2.43 -10.41
C GLY A 292 13.63 3.13 -9.09
N ARG A 293 14.04 4.39 -8.95
CA ARG A 293 13.76 5.21 -7.75
C ARG A 293 13.31 6.59 -8.14
N TRP A 294 12.32 7.10 -7.40
CA TRP A 294 11.79 8.46 -7.52
C TRP A 294 11.65 9.07 -6.14
N GLN A 295 11.91 10.37 -6.06
CA GLN A 295 11.58 11.19 -4.91
C GLN A 295 10.63 12.30 -5.37
N ILE A 296 9.36 12.22 -4.98
CA ILE A 296 8.31 13.12 -5.46
C ILE A 296 7.80 13.96 -4.28
N GLU A 297 7.86 15.28 -4.41
CA GLU A 297 7.32 16.20 -3.42
C GLU A 297 5.80 16.21 -3.43
N TRP A 298 5.19 16.34 -2.24
CA TRP A 298 3.71 16.36 -2.10
C TRP A 298 3.06 17.45 -2.94
N GLY A 299 3.61 18.66 -2.96
CA GLY A 299 3.04 19.78 -3.71
C GLY A 299 2.98 19.56 -5.23
N ARG A 300 3.76 18.62 -5.75
CA ARG A 300 3.69 18.21 -7.17
C ARG A 300 2.65 17.10 -7.38
N LEU A 301 2.56 16.15 -6.46
CA LEU A 301 1.52 15.11 -6.50
C LEU A 301 0.12 15.70 -6.37
N GLU A 302 -0.08 16.67 -5.47
CA GLU A 302 -1.37 17.32 -5.27
C GLU A 302 -1.89 18.04 -6.54
N LYS A 303 -1.00 18.54 -7.40
CA LYS A 303 -1.39 19.16 -8.67
C LYS A 303 -1.85 18.17 -9.73
N LEU A 304 -1.56 16.88 -9.56
CA LEU A 304 -2.00 15.81 -10.46
C LEU A 304 -3.32 15.18 -10.04
N LEU A 305 -3.73 15.40 -8.80
CA LEU A 305 -4.99 14.86 -8.29
C LEU A 305 -6.13 15.80 -8.72
N PRO A 306 -7.27 15.25 -9.19
CA PRO A 306 -8.43 16.04 -9.60
C PRO A 306 -9.09 16.77 -8.43
#